data_58532d9a59d8e3baaf045528c07fae2b
#
_entry.id   58532d9a59d8e3baaf045528c07fae2b
#
_cell.length_a   1.000
_cell.length_b   1.000
_cell.length_c   1.000
_cell.angle_alpha   90.00
_cell.angle_beta   90.00
_cell.angle_gamma   90.00
#
_symmetry.space_group_name_H-M   'P 1'
#
loop_
_entity.id
_entity.type
_entity.pdbx_description
1 polymer ?
#
loop_
_entity_poly.entity_id
_entity_poly.type
_entity_poly.pdbx_seq_one_letter_code
_entity_poly.pdbx_strand_id
1 'polypeptide(L)'
;MVQKCILGDLKIEVFLNKYFLFGGASKNSIDDLDIFLLFELNRYYPTLYANFYWVIRNLDREDNPTSVNGQVYDNIKFTSNDTYMMFSADLGSKIFYKGHNFTYNYNYSKYTAHSFGLTQILHNNEVQNSYPFDLTYDYFRGHKFTLGYDLKKYSYRYAFNMIPQNGYEINTNFSLEMNQFDPSFEVSEEYGTLSLVFSDHDTYRFNFNLKKNTTILKSRRIALNQNLQLGYLTNKEIDDFFYYFGGGLTGLRGYTFYDKKLSGTQLSLFTNTIRTPIFLEKSYKFLNLLIQNLSFNYILQAGVADMCNNDGCGDTIYSNGFELRVNGSSFYSFPFALSYEIHRPLFD
;
A
#
# COMPACT_ATOMS: atom_id res chain seq x y z
N MET A 1 2.24 6.09 28.73
CA MET A 1 0.79 5.90 28.70
C MET A 1 0.52 4.66 27.87
N VAL A 2 0.14 3.55 28.47
CA VAL A 2 -0.10 2.30 27.72
C VAL A 2 -1.50 2.37 27.15
N GLN A 3 -1.59 2.63 25.84
CA GLN A 3 -2.84 2.57 25.10
C GLN A 3 -3.30 1.09 25.08
N LYS A 4 -4.38 0.79 25.79
CA LYS A 4 -5.08 -0.48 25.65
C LYS A 4 -5.77 -0.50 24.30
N CYS A 5 -5.16 -1.12 23.29
CA CYS A 5 -5.87 -1.50 22.08
C CYS A 5 -6.91 -2.57 22.44
N ILE A 6 -8.18 -2.21 22.43
CA ILE A 6 -9.27 -3.17 22.42
C ILE A 6 -9.45 -3.57 20.95
N LEU A 7 -8.73 -4.58 20.52
CA LEU A 7 -8.89 -5.22 19.22
C LEU A 7 -10.15 -6.09 19.26
N GLY A 8 -11.23 -5.59 18.69
CA GLY A 8 -12.41 -6.37 18.37
C GLY A 8 -12.43 -6.64 16.87
N ASP A 9 -11.85 -7.75 16.42
CA ASP A 9 -11.95 -8.20 15.03
C ASP A 9 -13.13 -9.18 14.92
N LEU A 10 -14.15 -8.80 14.14
CA LEU A 10 -15.18 -9.73 13.71
C LEU A 10 -14.84 -10.22 12.30
N LYS A 11 -14.59 -11.52 12.13
CA LYS A 11 -14.37 -12.16 10.83
C LYS A 11 -15.47 -13.17 10.57
N ILE A 12 -16.12 -13.07 9.43
CA ILE A 12 -17.12 -14.01 8.95
C ILE A 12 -16.59 -14.62 7.65
N GLU A 13 -16.46 -15.95 7.65
CA GLU A 13 -15.99 -16.70 6.48
C GLU A 13 -17.04 -17.78 6.15
N VAL A 14 -17.61 -17.70 4.95
CA VAL A 14 -18.61 -18.67 4.50
C VAL A 14 -18.14 -19.31 3.20
N PHE A 15 -17.81 -20.61 3.27
CA PHE A 15 -17.49 -21.43 2.11
C PHE A 15 -18.71 -22.24 1.69
N LEU A 16 -19.32 -21.86 0.59
CA LEU A 16 -20.24 -22.69 -0.14
C LEU A 16 -19.55 -23.11 -1.44
N ASN A 17 -19.64 -24.35 -1.88
CA ASN A 17 -18.89 -24.94 -3.03
C ASN A 17 -18.77 -24.06 -4.31
N LYS A 18 -19.52 -22.98 -4.41
CA LYS A 18 -19.61 -22.08 -5.58
C LYS A 18 -19.50 -20.59 -5.21
N TYR A 19 -19.47 -20.27 -3.94
CA TYR A 19 -19.45 -18.90 -3.42
C TYR A 19 -18.42 -18.81 -2.31
N PHE A 20 -17.66 -17.76 -2.31
CA PHE A 20 -16.81 -17.38 -1.22
C PHE A 20 -17.26 -16.01 -0.72
N LEU A 21 -17.55 -15.89 0.56
CA LEU A 21 -17.82 -14.64 1.23
C LEU A 21 -16.88 -14.53 2.42
N PHE A 22 -16.11 -13.46 2.46
CA PHE A 22 -15.24 -13.12 3.57
C PHE A 22 -15.45 -11.67 3.94
N GLY A 23 -15.67 -11.38 5.20
CA GLY A 23 -15.88 -10.04 5.68
C GLY A 23 -15.37 -9.89 7.11
N GLY A 24 -15.10 -8.67 7.48
CA GLY A 24 -14.66 -8.36 8.82
C GLY A 24 -14.80 -6.88 9.12
N ALA A 25 -14.79 -6.59 10.41
CA ALA A 25 -14.68 -5.25 10.93
C ALA A 25 -13.56 -5.25 11.97
N SER A 26 -12.72 -4.22 11.93
CA SER A 26 -11.65 -4.01 12.89
C SER A 26 -11.83 -2.63 13.53
N LYS A 27 -11.72 -2.55 14.84
CA LYS A 27 -11.77 -1.31 15.59
C LYS A 27 -10.43 -1.08 16.25
N ASN A 28 -9.63 -0.17 15.69
CA ASN A 28 -8.25 0.08 16.16
C ASN A 28 -8.18 1.04 17.34
N SER A 29 -9.15 1.96 17.44
CA SER A 29 -9.33 2.89 18.57
C SER A 29 -10.80 3.05 18.88
N ILE A 30 -11.16 3.94 19.81
CA ILE A 30 -12.59 4.20 20.13
C ILE A 30 -13.33 4.72 18.89
N ASP A 31 -12.63 5.48 18.04
CA ASP A 31 -13.23 6.23 16.95
C ASP A 31 -12.80 5.76 15.55
N ASP A 32 -11.80 4.85 15.45
CA ASP A 32 -11.33 4.32 14.17
C ASP A 32 -12.03 2.99 13.85
N LEU A 33 -12.53 2.87 12.63
CA LEU A 33 -13.27 1.69 12.17
C LEU A 33 -12.82 1.29 10.77
N ASP A 34 -12.55 -0.01 10.59
CA ASP A 34 -12.32 -0.63 9.28
C ASP A 34 -13.36 -1.70 9.03
N ILE A 35 -14.06 -1.61 7.91
CA ILE A 35 -15.01 -2.63 7.44
C ILE A 35 -14.55 -3.09 6.08
N PHE A 36 -14.51 -4.40 5.87
CA PHE A 36 -14.27 -4.96 4.55
C PHE A 36 -15.19 -6.13 4.28
N LEU A 37 -15.58 -6.28 3.01
CA LEU A 37 -16.39 -7.37 2.52
C LEU A 37 -15.82 -7.82 1.18
N LEU A 38 -15.49 -9.10 1.08
CA LEU A 38 -15.00 -9.75 -0.13
C LEU A 38 -16.01 -10.82 -0.55
N PHE A 39 -16.45 -10.75 -1.78
CA PHE A 39 -17.36 -11.71 -2.36
C PHE A 39 -16.75 -12.28 -3.64
N GLU A 40 -16.78 -13.60 -3.80
CA GLU A 40 -16.29 -14.29 -4.99
C GLU A 40 -17.29 -15.35 -5.44
N LEU A 41 -17.63 -15.32 -6.72
CA LEU A 41 -18.57 -16.21 -7.36
C LEU A 41 -17.84 -17.15 -8.32
N ASN A 42 -17.52 -18.34 -7.83
CA ASN A 42 -16.78 -19.38 -8.56
C ASN A 42 -17.67 -20.34 -9.37
N ARG A 43 -18.99 -20.08 -9.38
CA ARG A 43 -19.95 -20.91 -10.11
C ARG A 43 -19.81 -20.81 -11.63
N TYR A 44 -19.42 -19.63 -12.09
CA TYR A 44 -19.31 -19.31 -13.50
C TYR A 44 -17.86 -19.16 -13.90
N TYR A 45 -17.61 -19.32 -15.18
CA TYR A 45 -16.32 -19.00 -15.78
C TYR A 45 -16.56 -17.87 -16.79
N PRO A 46 -15.96 -16.71 -16.60
CA PRO A 46 -14.96 -16.32 -15.59
C PRO A 46 -15.49 -16.23 -14.15
N THR A 47 -14.60 -16.37 -13.19
CA THR A 47 -14.91 -16.09 -11.77
C THR A 47 -15.17 -14.61 -11.58
N LEU A 48 -16.31 -14.26 -10.97
CA LEU A 48 -16.65 -12.87 -10.66
C LEU A 48 -16.34 -12.57 -9.20
N TYR A 49 -15.94 -11.34 -8.91
CA TYR A 49 -15.71 -10.89 -7.54
C TYR A 49 -16.17 -9.45 -7.31
N ALA A 50 -16.50 -9.16 -6.05
CA ALA A 50 -16.80 -7.82 -5.57
C ALA A 50 -16.14 -7.62 -4.20
N ASN A 51 -15.45 -6.50 -4.02
CA ASN A 51 -14.82 -6.13 -2.77
C ASN A 51 -15.32 -4.75 -2.35
N PHE A 52 -15.55 -4.58 -1.05
CA PHE A 52 -15.95 -3.32 -0.47
C PHE A 52 -15.05 -3.03 0.72
N TYR A 53 -14.57 -1.80 0.81
CA TYR A 53 -13.77 -1.29 1.90
C TYR A 53 -14.36 0.02 2.39
N TRP A 54 -14.53 0.13 3.69
CA TRP A 54 -14.92 1.37 4.34
C TRP A 54 -14.03 1.58 5.55
N VAL A 55 -13.31 2.67 5.55
CA VAL A 55 -12.33 3.01 6.58
C VAL A 55 -12.67 4.37 7.14
N ILE A 56 -12.68 4.48 8.46
CA ILE A 56 -12.87 5.72 9.20
C ILE A 56 -11.65 5.94 10.07
N ARG A 57 -11.09 7.14 10.02
CA ARG A 57 -9.98 7.60 10.86
C ARG A 57 -10.30 8.95 11.47
N ASN A 58 -10.01 9.09 12.75
CA ASN A 58 -10.18 10.34 13.48
C ASN A 58 -8.83 10.88 13.92
N LEU A 59 -8.63 12.15 13.75
CA LEU A 59 -7.41 12.86 14.09
C LEU A 59 -7.75 14.16 14.83
N ASP A 60 -7.30 14.28 16.06
CA ASP A 60 -7.33 15.56 16.78
C ASP A 60 -6.13 16.39 16.34
N ARG A 61 -6.41 17.62 15.95
CA ARG A 61 -5.40 18.58 15.50
C ARG A 61 -5.46 19.83 16.34
N GLU A 62 -4.29 20.31 16.77
CA GLU A 62 -4.11 21.57 17.46
C GLU A 62 -2.92 22.31 16.86
N ASP A 63 -3.16 23.43 16.20
CA ASP A 63 -2.14 24.29 15.61
C ASP A 63 -2.06 25.62 16.38
N ASN A 64 -0.88 25.87 16.97
CA ASN A 64 -0.53 27.14 17.61
C ASN A 64 1.01 27.31 17.55
N PRO A 65 1.58 28.23 16.75
CA PRO A 65 0.90 29.20 15.88
C PRO A 65 0.26 28.57 14.63
N THR A 66 -0.79 29.22 14.13
CA THR A 66 -1.49 28.77 12.92
C THR A 66 -0.86 29.37 11.68
N SER A 67 -0.58 28.55 10.67
CA SER A 67 -0.08 28.99 9.37
C SER A 67 -1.22 29.01 8.35
N VAL A 68 -1.43 30.16 7.69
CA VAL A 68 -2.40 30.31 6.60
C VAL A 68 -1.68 30.90 5.38
N ASN A 69 -1.75 30.21 4.25
CA ASN A 69 -1.08 30.61 3.00
C ASN A 69 0.42 30.95 3.15
N GLY A 70 1.11 30.19 4.00
CA GLY A 70 2.53 30.41 4.30
C GLY A 70 2.85 31.54 5.27
N GLN A 71 1.85 32.29 5.73
CA GLN A 71 2.00 33.27 6.82
C GLN A 71 1.65 32.64 8.16
N VAL A 72 2.51 32.84 9.17
CA VAL A 72 2.32 32.35 10.53
C VAL A 72 1.67 33.42 11.36
N TYR A 73 0.60 33.05 12.06
CA TYR A 73 -0.18 33.93 12.95
C TYR A 73 -0.08 33.38 14.38
N ASP A 74 0.70 34.02 15.21
CA ASP A 74 0.89 33.65 16.63
C ASP A 74 -0.34 33.90 17.50
N ASN A 75 -1.25 34.77 17.03
CA ASN A 75 -2.46 35.14 17.71
C ASN A 75 -3.69 34.33 17.29
N ILE A 76 -3.54 33.32 16.48
CA ILE A 76 -4.62 32.43 16.05
C ILE A 76 -4.33 31.03 16.52
N LYS A 77 -5.24 30.45 17.30
CA LYS A 77 -5.24 29.05 17.69
C LYS A 77 -6.33 28.31 16.94
N PHE A 78 -5.98 27.23 16.28
CA PHE A 78 -6.88 26.36 15.56
C PHE A 78 -6.93 25.00 16.25
N THR A 79 -8.14 24.53 16.55
CA THR A 79 -8.36 23.18 17.07
C THR A 79 -9.43 22.49 16.25
N SER A 80 -9.16 21.30 15.75
CA SER A 80 -10.15 20.49 15.03
C SER A 80 -10.10 19.02 15.44
N ASN A 81 -11.26 18.40 15.33
CA ASN A 81 -11.39 16.96 15.25
C ASN A 81 -11.74 16.62 13.79
N ASP A 82 -10.83 15.96 13.11
CA ASP A 82 -10.94 15.66 11.70
C ASP A 82 -11.26 14.17 11.53
N THR A 83 -12.40 13.87 10.91
CA THR A 83 -12.79 12.51 10.55
C THR A 83 -12.57 12.30 9.06
N TYR A 84 -11.71 11.36 8.71
CA TYR A 84 -11.45 10.93 7.33
C TYR A 84 -12.17 9.63 7.06
N MET A 85 -13.02 9.62 6.03
CA MET A 85 -13.76 8.46 5.58
C MET A 85 -13.30 8.07 4.17
N MET A 86 -12.88 6.83 4.01
CA MET A 86 -12.55 6.24 2.72
C MET A 86 -13.57 5.17 2.38
N PHE A 87 -14.21 5.27 1.25
CA PHE A 87 -15.02 4.22 0.65
C PHE A 87 -14.36 3.75 -0.63
N SER A 88 -14.27 2.43 -0.83
CA SER A 88 -13.78 1.83 -2.07
C SER A 88 -14.59 0.58 -2.40
N ALA A 89 -14.97 0.46 -3.66
CA ALA A 89 -15.70 -0.69 -4.20
C ALA A 89 -15.00 -1.20 -5.46
N ASP A 90 -14.67 -2.49 -5.46
CA ASP A 90 -14.08 -3.20 -6.59
C ASP A 90 -15.12 -4.18 -7.17
N LEU A 91 -15.24 -4.19 -8.48
CA LEU A 91 -16.01 -5.18 -9.23
C LEU A 91 -15.11 -5.75 -10.33
N GLY A 92 -15.03 -7.07 -10.40
CA GLY A 92 -14.10 -7.63 -11.38
C GLY A 92 -14.38 -9.09 -11.76
N SER A 93 -13.54 -9.56 -12.66
CA SER A 93 -13.53 -10.94 -13.10
C SER A 93 -12.12 -11.50 -13.24
N LYS A 94 -11.99 -12.82 -13.04
CA LYS A 94 -10.73 -13.57 -13.16
C LYS A 94 -10.90 -14.72 -14.12
N ILE A 95 -9.99 -14.86 -15.06
CA ILE A 95 -9.94 -15.93 -16.05
C ILE A 95 -8.65 -16.72 -15.87
N PHE A 96 -8.75 -17.98 -15.49
CA PHE A 96 -7.61 -18.87 -15.35
C PHE A 96 -7.48 -19.80 -16.55
N TYR A 97 -6.36 -19.78 -17.23
CA TYR A 97 -6.09 -20.68 -18.32
C TYR A 97 -4.65 -21.17 -18.32
N LYS A 98 -4.43 -22.47 -18.11
CA LYS A 98 -3.10 -23.13 -18.17
C LYS A 98 -2.00 -22.40 -17.36
N GLY A 99 -2.32 -21.89 -16.18
CA GLY A 99 -1.38 -21.17 -15.31
C GLY A 99 -1.27 -19.67 -15.59
N HIS A 100 -2.00 -19.18 -16.59
CA HIS A 100 -2.18 -17.76 -16.85
C HIS A 100 -3.43 -17.27 -16.14
N ASN A 101 -3.34 -16.13 -15.49
CA ASN A 101 -4.46 -15.45 -14.86
C ASN A 101 -4.64 -14.07 -15.48
N PHE A 102 -5.82 -13.83 -16.04
CA PHE A 102 -6.21 -12.53 -16.55
C PHE A 102 -7.27 -11.96 -15.63
N THR A 103 -7.10 -10.71 -15.23
CA THR A 103 -8.04 -10.00 -14.38
C THR A 103 -8.55 -8.75 -15.07
N TYR A 104 -9.82 -8.50 -14.91
CA TYR A 104 -10.45 -7.24 -15.25
C TYR A 104 -11.09 -6.69 -13.98
N ASN A 105 -10.82 -5.45 -13.65
CA ASN A 105 -11.32 -4.81 -12.44
C ASN A 105 -11.78 -3.39 -12.73
N TYR A 106 -12.91 -3.03 -12.17
CA TYR A 106 -13.38 -1.66 -12.03
C TYR A 106 -13.39 -1.31 -10.55
N ASN A 107 -12.73 -0.23 -10.19
CA ASN A 107 -12.72 0.32 -8.84
C ASN A 107 -13.35 1.71 -8.84
N TYR A 108 -14.17 1.97 -7.85
CA TYR A 108 -14.63 3.30 -7.48
C TYR A 108 -14.15 3.60 -6.08
N SER A 109 -13.50 4.76 -5.89
CA SER A 109 -13.03 5.21 -4.59
C SER A 109 -13.50 6.64 -4.33
N LYS A 110 -13.89 6.91 -3.08
CA LYS A 110 -14.33 8.22 -2.61
C LYS A 110 -13.75 8.47 -1.23
N TYR A 111 -13.13 9.63 -1.05
CA TYR A 111 -12.60 10.06 0.24
C TYR A 111 -13.30 11.34 0.66
N THR A 112 -13.80 11.34 1.90
CA THR A 112 -14.55 12.44 2.49
C THR A 112 -13.84 12.87 3.78
N ALA A 113 -13.66 14.14 3.98
CA ALA A 113 -13.22 14.71 5.24
C ALA A 113 -14.39 15.43 5.91
N HIS A 114 -14.54 15.22 7.22
CA HIS A 114 -15.42 15.98 8.08
C HIS A 114 -14.56 16.62 9.16
N SER A 115 -14.52 17.93 9.20
CA SER A 115 -13.71 18.71 10.12
C SER A 115 -14.63 19.57 10.99
N PHE A 116 -14.58 19.33 12.28
CA PHE A 116 -15.34 20.09 13.28
C PHE A 116 -14.37 20.70 14.28
N GLY A 117 -14.50 21.99 14.56
CA GLY A 117 -13.56 22.62 15.48
C GLY A 117 -13.82 24.07 15.82
N LEU A 118 -12.80 24.74 16.36
CA LEU A 118 -12.82 26.12 16.81
C LEU A 118 -11.58 26.85 16.27
N THR A 119 -11.83 28.02 15.69
CA THR A 119 -10.79 29.03 15.44
C THR A 119 -10.87 30.10 16.52
N GLN A 120 -9.80 30.27 17.30
CA GLN A 120 -9.74 31.21 18.40
C GLN A 120 -8.74 32.32 18.09
N ILE A 121 -9.17 33.58 18.29
CA ILE A 121 -8.28 34.75 18.21
C ILE A 121 -7.81 35.06 19.62
N LEU A 122 -6.48 35.08 19.81
CA LEU A 122 -5.80 35.33 21.07
C LEU A 122 -5.35 36.81 21.15
N HIS A 123 -5.54 37.44 22.33
CA HIS A 123 -4.89 38.69 22.65
C HIS A 123 -4.22 38.57 24.03
N ASN A 124 -2.90 38.77 24.08
CA ASN A 124 -2.09 38.53 25.28
C ASN A 124 -2.27 37.12 25.87
N ASN A 125 -2.37 36.09 24.99
CA ASN A 125 -2.65 34.69 25.34
C ASN A 125 -4.05 34.41 25.95
N GLU A 126 -4.94 35.38 25.94
CA GLU A 126 -6.34 35.18 26.33
C GLU A 126 -7.23 35.09 25.09
N VAL A 127 -8.24 34.20 25.11
CA VAL A 127 -9.17 34.01 24.00
C VAL A 127 -10.11 35.24 23.97
N GLN A 128 -9.97 36.04 22.91
CA GLN A 128 -10.84 37.20 22.69
C GLN A 128 -12.11 36.83 21.94
N ASN A 129 -11.97 36.00 20.88
CA ASN A 129 -13.08 35.54 20.06
C ASN A 129 -12.90 34.05 19.71
N SER A 130 -14.03 33.36 19.59
CA SER A 130 -14.06 31.93 19.21
C SER A 130 -15.12 31.70 18.13
N TYR A 131 -14.72 31.12 17.04
CA TYR A 131 -15.56 30.83 15.86
C TYR A 131 -15.61 29.32 15.64
N PRO A 132 -16.78 28.68 15.88
CA PRO A 132 -16.95 27.27 15.54
C PRO A 132 -17.05 27.10 14.03
N PHE A 133 -16.55 26.00 13.52
CA PHE A 133 -16.76 25.58 12.15
C PHE A 133 -17.12 24.09 12.11
N ASP A 134 -17.91 23.74 11.11
CA ASP A 134 -18.32 22.35 10.81
C ASP A 134 -18.36 22.23 9.29
N LEU A 135 -17.44 21.45 8.72
CA LEU A 135 -17.24 21.35 7.29
C LEU A 135 -17.13 19.89 6.88
N THR A 136 -17.99 19.46 5.97
CA THR A 136 -17.91 18.14 5.36
C THR A 136 -17.73 18.29 3.86
N TYR A 137 -16.68 17.65 3.30
CA TYR A 137 -16.39 17.71 1.87
C TYR A 137 -15.74 16.46 1.36
N ASP A 138 -15.99 16.16 0.10
CA ASP A 138 -15.26 15.12 -0.61
C ASP A 138 -13.98 15.72 -1.19
N TYR A 139 -12.83 15.18 -0.86
CA TYR A 139 -11.56 15.69 -1.40
C TYR A 139 -10.98 14.80 -2.51
N PHE A 140 -11.52 13.59 -2.69
CA PHE A 140 -11.12 12.68 -3.75
C PHE A 140 -12.31 11.83 -4.23
N ARG A 141 -12.41 11.70 -5.55
CA ARG A 141 -13.28 10.73 -6.24
C ARG A 141 -12.49 10.12 -7.39
N GLY A 142 -12.48 8.81 -7.49
CA GLY A 142 -11.72 8.12 -8.53
C GLY A 142 -12.47 6.94 -9.12
N HIS A 143 -12.35 6.81 -10.43
CA HIS A 143 -12.76 5.65 -11.21
C HIS A 143 -11.52 5.02 -11.82
N LYS A 144 -11.33 3.74 -11.62
CA LYS A 144 -10.17 3.01 -12.11
C LYS A 144 -10.58 1.74 -12.82
N PHE A 145 -10.19 1.59 -14.07
CA PHE A 145 -10.34 0.38 -14.85
C PHE A 145 -8.98 -0.29 -14.98
N THR A 146 -8.87 -1.54 -14.58
CA THR A 146 -7.60 -2.28 -14.56
C THR A 146 -7.71 -3.55 -15.37
N LEU A 147 -6.73 -3.78 -16.25
CA LEU A 147 -6.46 -5.06 -16.89
C LEU A 147 -5.20 -5.63 -16.27
N GLY A 148 -5.31 -6.81 -15.68
CA GLY A 148 -4.21 -7.51 -15.03
C GLY A 148 -3.87 -8.81 -15.74
N TYR A 149 -2.60 -9.15 -15.69
CA TYR A 149 -2.08 -10.44 -16.15
C TYR A 149 -1.07 -10.97 -15.16
N ASP A 150 -1.29 -12.19 -14.69
CA ASP A 150 -0.38 -12.91 -13.80
C ASP A 150 0.00 -14.25 -14.41
N LEU A 151 1.29 -14.56 -14.34
CA LEU A 151 1.83 -15.86 -14.70
C LEU A 151 2.78 -16.31 -13.61
N LYS A 152 2.53 -17.50 -13.05
CA LYS A 152 3.37 -18.06 -12.01
C LYS A 152 3.80 -19.47 -12.38
N LYS A 153 5.11 -19.66 -12.58
CA LYS A 153 5.75 -20.94 -12.87
C LYS A 153 6.91 -21.16 -11.92
N TYR A 154 6.67 -21.89 -10.83
CA TYR A 154 7.68 -22.25 -9.86
C TYR A 154 7.88 -23.75 -9.78
N SER A 155 9.14 -24.17 -9.64
CA SER A 155 9.50 -25.51 -9.27
C SER A 155 9.77 -25.58 -7.77
N TYR A 156 8.96 -26.34 -7.07
CA TYR A 156 9.16 -26.68 -5.67
C TYR A 156 9.62 -28.13 -5.58
N ARG A 157 10.58 -28.39 -4.71
CA ARG A 157 11.02 -29.77 -4.49
C ARG A 157 9.97 -30.62 -3.78
N TYR A 158 9.22 -29.97 -2.85
CA TYR A 158 8.11 -30.58 -2.12
C TYR A 158 6.93 -29.60 -2.06
N ALA A 159 5.73 -30.13 -2.04
CA ALA A 159 4.49 -29.33 -2.06
C ALA A 159 4.36 -28.35 -0.87
N PHE A 160 4.97 -28.69 0.28
CA PHE A 160 4.97 -27.85 1.48
C PHE A 160 6.18 -26.90 1.58
N ASN A 161 7.08 -26.91 0.56
CA ASN A 161 8.22 -26.01 0.57
C ASN A 161 7.80 -24.61 0.13
N MET A 162 7.81 -23.66 1.05
CA MET A 162 7.43 -22.26 0.78
C MET A 162 8.48 -21.49 -0.02
N ILE A 163 9.67 -22.08 -0.26
CA ILE A 163 10.76 -21.42 -0.95
C ILE A 163 10.91 -22.06 -2.33
N PRO A 164 10.54 -21.37 -3.42
CA PRO A 164 10.75 -21.89 -4.77
C PRO A 164 12.25 -21.99 -5.08
N GLN A 165 12.66 -23.08 -5.72
CA GLN A 165 14.05 -23.29 -6.12
C GLN A 165 14.34 -22.61 -7.47
N ASN A 166 13.46 -22.83 -8.43
CA ASN A 166 13.59 -22.24 -9.77
C ASN A 166 12.21 -21.79 -10.24
N GLY A 167 12.21 -20.83 -11.15
CA GLY A 167 11.01 -20.37 -11.81
C GLY A 167 10.86 -18.88 -11.81
N TYR A 168 9.71 -18.44 -12.24
CA TYR A 168 9.41 -17.02 -12.37
C TYR A 168 7.94 -16.72 -12.12
N GLU A 169 7.69 -15.48 -11.77
CA GLU A 169 6.38 -14.88 -11.63
C GLU A 169 6.39 -13.54 -12.35
N ILE A 170 5.40 -13.33 -13.22
CA ILE A 170 5.17 -12.08 -13.92
C ILE A 170 3.82 -11.57 -13.45
N ASN A 171 3.78 -10.33 -13.04
CA ASN A 171 2.56 -9.60 -12.75
C ASN A 171 2.58 -8.28 -13.52
N THR A 172 1.56 -8.04 -14.33
CA THR A 172 1.45 -6.83 -15.13
C THR A 172 0.05 -6.26 -14.99
N ASN A 173 -0.04 -4.97 -14.69
CA ASN A 173 -1.32 -4.27 -14.59
C ASN A 173 -1.26 -3.01 -15.44
N PHE A 174 -2.28 -2.82 -16.23
CA PHE A 174 -2.55 -1.59 -16.96
C PHE A 174 -3.86 -1.00 -16.46
N SER A 175 -3.85 0.25 -16.03
CA SER A 175 -5.04 0.92 -15.50
C SER A 175 -5.28 2.26 -16.19
N LEU A 176 -6.54 2.55 -16.46
CA LEU A 176 -7.03 3.89 -16.76
C LEU A 176 -7.62 4.44 -15.46
N GLU A 177 -7.10 5.55 -14.99
CA GLU A 177 -7.52 6.24 -13.77
C GLU A 177 -8.09 7.61 -14.15
N MET A 178 -9.35 7.83 -13.79
CA MET A 178 -10.05 9.10 -13.92
C MET A 178 -10.31 9.61 -12.50
N ASN A 179 -9.48 10.54 -12.06
CA ASN A 179 -9.46 11.00 -10.69
C ASN A 179 -9.85 12.47 -10.62
N GLN A 180 -10.70 12.79 -9.68
CA GLN A 180 -11.02 14.15 -9.29
C GLN A 180 -10.46 14.38 -7.89
N PHE A 181 -9.58 15.34 -7.77
CA PHE A 181 -8.95 15.72 -6.51
C PHE A 181 -9.20 17.18 -6.25
N ASP A 182 -9.55 17.52 -5.02
CA ASP A 182 -9.88 18.89 -4.64
C ASP A 182 -8.73 19.52 -3.86
N PRO A 183 -7.92 20.34 -4.49
CA PRO A 183 -6.84 21.07 -3.83
C PRO A 183 -7.29 22.40 -3.23
N SER A 184 -8.50 22.94 -3.54
CA SER A 184 -8.87 24.30 -3.16
C SER A 184 -10.36 24.54 -2.97
N PHE A 185 -10.63 25.61 -2.19
CA PHE A 185 -11.97 26.15 -2.00
C PHE A 185 -12.07 27.50 -2.71
N GLU A 186 -13.12 27.70 -3.48
CA GLU A 186 -13.49 29.01 -4.01
C GLU A 186 -14.61 29.63 -3.17
N VAL A 187 -14.44 30.91 -2.84
CA VAL A 187 -15.46 31.71 -2.18
C VAL A 187 -16.24 32.50 -3.22
N SER A 188 -17.53 32.26 -3.35
CA SER A 188 -18.40 33.11 -4.19
C SER A 188 -18.51 34.49 -3.55
N GLU A 189 -18.01 35.54 -4.20
CA GLU A 189 -18.12 36.92 -3.72
C GLU A 189 -19.58 37.39 -3.68
N GLU A 190 -20.44 36.81 -4.55
CA GLU A 190 -21.84 37.21 -4.65
C GLU A 190 -22.73 36.61 -3.54
N TYR A 191 -22.45 35.38 -3.14
CA TYR A 191 -23.31 34.65 -2.18
C TYR A 191 -22.60 34.28 -0.88
N GLY A 192 -21.31 34.53 -0.75
CA GLY A 192 -20.49 34.15 0.40
C GLY A 192 -20.43 32.63 0.64
N THR A 193 -20.73 31.83 -0.36
CA THR A 193 -20.71 30.37 -0.27
C THR A 193 -19.34 29.82 -0.66
N LEU A 194 -18.89 28.80 0.07
CA LEU A 194 -17.72 28.00 -0.27
C LEU A 194 -18.11 26.93 -1.27
N SER A 195 -17.42 26.89 -2.39
CA SER A 195 -17.52 25.81 -3.39
C SER A 195 -16.19 25.06 -3.51
N LEU A 196 -16.28 23.76 -3.74
CA LEU A 196 -15.12 22.91 -3.98
C LEU A 196 -14.74 22.96 -5.46
N VAL A 197 -13.45 23.18 -5.72
CA VAL A 197 -12.89 23.18 -7.08
C VAL A 197 -12.10 21.91 -7.28
N PHE A 198 -12.72 20.94 -7.96
CA PHE A 198 -12.05 19.69 -8.33
C PHE A 198 -11.14 19.90 -9.54
N SER A 199 -9.93 19.37 -9.43
CA SER A 199 -9.02 19.23 -10.56
C SER A 199 -9.06 17.81 -11.09
N ASP A 200 -9.15 17.64 -12.40
CA ASP A 200 -9.13 16.34 -13.04
C ASP A 200 -7.68 15.85 -13.20
N HIS A 201 -7.42 14.64 -12.70
CA HIS A 201 -6.11 13.98 -12.73
C HIS A 201 -6.20 12.65 -13.47
N ASP A 202 -6.52 12.72 -14.75
CA ASP A 202 -6.63 11.54 -15.59
C ASP A 202 -5.25 11.02 -15.98
N THR A 203 -5.05 9.72 -15.84
CA THR A 203 -3.76 9.08 -16.18
C THR A 203 -3.93 7.62 -16.56
N TYR A 204 -3.00 7.14 -17.39
CA TYR A 204 -2.77 5.71 -17.55
C TYR A 204 -1.63 5.29 -16.63
N ARG A 205 -1.87 4.23 -15.87
CA ARG A 205 -0.87 3.64 -14.97
C ARG A 205 -0.49 2.25 -15.47
N PHE A 206 0.80 2.05 -15.64
CA PHE A 206 1.36 0.75 -15.99
C PHE A 206 2.26 0.25 -14.86
N ASN A 207 2.02 -0.98 -14.40
CA ASN A 207 2.83 -1.66 -13.41
C ASN A 207 3.33 -2.98 -13.99
N PHE A 208 4.61 -3.25 -13.83
CA PHE A 208 5.22 -4.53 -14.20
C PHE A 208 6.08 -5.03 -13.05
N ASN A 209 5.89 -6.30 -12.69
CA ASN A 209 6.69 -6.97 -11.67
C ASN A 209 7.13 -8.33 -12.19
N LEU A 210 8.45 -8.56 -12.21
CA LEU A 210 9.08 -9.82 -12.59
C LEU A 210 9.89 -10.34 -11.42
N LYS A 211 9.50 -11.49 -10.88
CA LYS A 211 10.29 -12.23 -9.91
C LYS A 211 10.87 -13.48 -10.56
N LYS A 212 12.17 -13.70 -10.41
CA LYS A 212 12.86 -14.87 -10.92
C LYS A 212 13.66 -15.52 -9.80
N ASN A 213 13.49 -16.82 -9.64
CA ASN A 213 14.31 -17.66 -8.76
C ASN A 213 15.20 -18.57 -9.58
N THR A 214 16.47 -18.63 -9.24
CA THR A 214 17.46 -19.47 -9.91
C THR A 214 18.35 -20.12 -8.86
N THR A 215 18.45 -21.45 -8.88
CA THR A 215 19.40 -22.16 -8.03
C THR A 215 20.80 -22.01 -8.59
N ILE A 216 21.69 -21.33 -7.84
CA ILE A 216 23.09 -21.12 -8.24
C ILE A 216 23.91 -22.35 -7.90
N LEU A 217 23.79 -22.86 -6.66
CA LEU A 217 24.56 -24.01 -6.19
C LEU A 217 23.63 -25.10 -5.68
N LYS A 218 23.44 -26.13 -6.50
CA LYS A 218 22.50 -27.25 -6.20
C LYS A 218 22.89 -28.03 -4.95
N SER A 219 24.19 -28.26 -4.70
CA SER A 219 24.69 -29.01 -3.55
C SER A 219 24.36 -28.35 -2.21
N ARG A 220 24.45 -27.01 -2.13
CA ARG A 220 24.13 -26.20 -0.95
C ARG A 220 22.78 -25.54 -1.01
N ARG A 221 22.04 -25.73 -2.13
CA ARG A 221 20.72 -25.12 -2.37
C ARG A 221 20.71 -23.59 -2.25
N ILE A 222 21.83 -22.95 -2.60
CA ILE A 222 21.92 -21.51 -2.68
C ILE A 222 21.14 -21.03 -3.89
N ALA A 223 20.23 -20.10 -3.69
CA ALA A 223 19.36 -19.55 -4.73
C ALA A 223 19.53 -18.05 -4.84
N LEU A 224 19.43 -17.54 -6.07
CA LEU A 224 19.31 -16.15 -6.40
C LEU A 224 17.84 -15.84 -6.67
N ASN A 225 17.30 -14.89 -5.92
CA ASN A 225 15.99 -14.32 -6.18
C ASN A 225 16.19 -12.89 -6.71
N GLN A 226 15.66 -12.65 -7.89
CA GLN A 226 15.68 -11.35 -8.57
C GLN A 226 14.25 -10.83 -8.66
N ASN A 227 14.05 -9.57 -8.32
CA ASN A 227 12.77 -8.89 -8.43
C ASN A 227 12.97 -7.54 -9.14
N LEU A 228 12.29 -7.36 -10.28
CA LEU A 228 12.24 -6.12 -11.02
C LEU A 228 10.82 -5.57 -10.95
N GLN A 229 10.69 -4.35 -10.49
CA GLN A 229 9.42 -3.62 -10.43
C GLN A 229 9.56 -2.36 -11.28
N LEU A 230 8.62 -2.14 -12.19
CA LEU A 230 8.53 -0.95 -13.02
C LEU A 230 7.16 -0.34 -12.86
N GLY A 231 7.13 0.97 -12.67
CA GLY A 231 5.92 1.78 -12.63
C GLY A 231 6.03 2.95 -13.61
N TYR A 232 4.94 3.27 -14.29
CA TYR A 232 4.87 4.39 -15.23
C TYR A 232 3.49 5.03 -15.21
N LEU A 233 3.46 6.38 -15.08
CA LEU A 233 2.28 7.23 -15.25
C LEU A 233 2.45 8.08 -16.51
N THR A 234 1.40 8.21 -17.30
CA THR A 234 1.46 9.01 -18.53
C THR A 234 1.34 10.51 -18.28
N ASN A 235 0.57 10.91 -17.28
CA ASN A 235 0.41 12.30 -16.91
C ASN A 235 1.55 12.73 -15.98
N LYS A 236 2.39 13.65 -16.43
CA LYS A 236 3.53 14.19 -15.68
C LYS A 236 3.17 15.37 -14.78
N GLU A 237 2.05 16.02 -15.06
CA GLU A 237 1.54 17.17 -14.29
C GLU A 237 0.52 16.74 -13.23
N ILE A 238 0.54 15.45 -12.86
CA ILE A 238 -0.35 14.90 -11.85
C ILE A 238 0.13 15.30 -10.45
N ASP A 239 -0.80 15.47 -9.53
CA ASP A 239 -0.47 15.77 -8.14
C ASP A 239 0.39 14.66 -7.50
N ASP A 240 1.29 15.04 -6.58
CA ASP A 240 2.21 14.14 -5.87
C ASP A 240 1.48 13.00 -5.13
N PHE A 241 0.23 13.21 -4.77
CA PHE A 241 -0.62 12.19 -4.16
C PHE A 241 -0.74 10.91 -4.99
N PHE A 242 -0.64 11.03 -6.32
CA PHE A 242 -0.75 9.91 -7.26
C PHE A 242 0.58 9.26 -7.62
N TYR A 243 1.70 9.80 -7.17
CA TYR A 243 3.04 9.32 -7.51
C TYR A 243 3.29 7.89 -7.05
N TYR A 244 4.28 7.28 -7.65
CA TYR A 244 4.90 6.08 -7.09
C TYR A 244 5.84 6.46 -5.97
N PHE A 245 5.82 5.64 -4.91
CA PHE A 245 6.74 5.76 -3.78
C PHE A 245 7.58 4.49 -3.71
N GLY A 246 8.88 4.65 -3.92
CA GLY A 246 9.83 3.54 -4.03
C GLY A 246 10.56 3.20 -2.73
N GLY A 247 10.35 3.94 -1.65
CA GLY A 247 10.99 3.70 -0.36
C GLY A 247 10.22 2.72 0.55
N GLY A 248 10.77 2.44 1.72
CA GLY A 248 10.16 1.64 2.77
C GLY A 248 10.19 0.12 2.55
N LEU A 249 9.38 -0.59 3.32
CA LEU A 249 9.37 -2.07 3.34
C LEU A 249 8.98 -2.71 2.00
N THR A 250 8.11 -2.06 1.24
CA THR A 250 7.62 -2.56 -0.05
C THR A 250 8.52 -2.21 -1.23
N GLY A 251 9.42 -1.25 -1.02
CA GLY A 251 10.34 -0.73 -2.02
C GLY A 251 11.81 -0.92 -1.66
N LEU A 252 12.58 0.17 -1.77
CA LEU A 252 13.99 0.23 -1.39
C LEU A 252 14.10 0.37 0.12
N ARG A 253 14.53 -0.68 0.78
CA ARG A 253 14.67 -0.73 2.23
C ARG A 253 15.88 0.09 2.68
N GLY A 254 15.79 0.72 3.86
CA GLY A 254 16.79 1.67 4.34
C GLY A 254 16.45 3.13 4.05
N TYR A 255 15.45 3.38 3.22
CA TYR A 255 14.88 4.69 2.93
C TYR A 255 13.46 4.81 3.48
N THR A 256 13.01 6.02 3.78
CA THR A 256 11.63 6.26 4.22
C THR A 256 10.65 6.04 3.06
N PHE A 257 9.40 5.71 3.35
CA PHE A 257 8.38 5.47 2.32
C PHE A 257 8.18 6.70 1.40
N TYR A 258 8.15 7.89 2.00
CA TYR A 258 7.97 9.16 1.28
C TYR A 258 9.29 9.86 0.94
N ASP A 259 10.37 9.10 0.70
CA ASP A 259 11.63 9.70 0.28
C ASP A 259 11.47 10.35 -1.10
N LYS A 260 11.73 11.66 -1.18
CA LYS A 260 11.56 12.45 -2.41
C LYS A 260 12.46 11.96 -3.56
N LYS A 261 13.61 11.37 -3.24
CA LYS A 261 14.53 10.80 -4.24
C LYS A 261 13.97 9.53 -4.89
N LEU A 262 12.95 8.91 -4.26
CA LEU A 262 12.32 7.67 -4.69
C LEU A 262 10.82 7.85 -4.96
N SER A 263 10.37 9.07 -5.22
CA SER A 263 8.98 9.37 -5.57
C SER A 263 8.90 10.04 -6.93
N GLY A 264 7.87 9.70 -7.73
CA GLY A 264 7.68 10.31 -9.03
C GLY A 264 6.69 9.56 -9.92
N THR A 265 6.58 10.03 -11.16
CA THR A 265 5.67 9.46 -12.17
C THR A 265 6.22 8.17 -12.81
N GLN A 266 7.52 7.92 -12.66
CA GLN A 266 8.20 6.72 -13.14
C GLN A 266 9.01 6.13 -11.99
N LEU A 267 8.95 4.83 -11.84
CA LEU A 267 9.70 4.12 -10.81
C LEU A 267 10.28 2.82 -11.37
N SER A 268 11.57 2.58 -11.11
CA SER A 268 12.21 1.30 -11.35
C SER A 268 12.93 0.84 -10.08
N LEU A 269 12.58 -0.35 -9.61
CA LEU A 269 13.21 -0.98 -8.46
C LEU A 269 13.73 -2.36 -8.86
N PHE A 270 14.98 -2.63 -8.51
CA PHE A 270 15.60 -3.92 -8.73
C PHE A 270 16.17 -4.47 -7.42
N THR A 271 15.75 -5.67 -7.05
CA THR A 271 16.20 -6.36 -5.84
C THR A 271 16.84 -7.68 -6.21
N ASN A 272 18.06 -7.90 -5.75
CA ASN A 272 18.75 -9.17 -5.78
C ASN A 272 18.87 -9.73 -4.37
N THR A 273 18.42 -10.96 -4.16
CA THR A 273 18.56 -11.65 -2.88
C THR A 273 19.29 -12.96 -3.09
N ILE A 274 20.46 -13.08 -2.49
CA ILE A 274 21.19 -14.34 -2.42
C ILE A 274 20.71 -15.07 -1.16
N ARG A 275 19.99 -16.16 -1.37
CA ARG A 275 19.40 -16.95 -0.30
C ARG A 275 20.30 -18.14 0.02
N THR A 276 20.84 -18.16 1.23
CA THR A 276 21.71 -19.23 1.74
C THR A 276 20.98 -19.96 2.85
N PRO A 277 20.49 -21.17 2.61
CA PRO A 277 19.84 -21.94 3.67
C PRO A 277 20.88 -22.42 4.70
N ILE A 278 20.58 -22.22 5.98
CA ILE A 278 21.29 -22.80 7.10
C ILE A 278 20.83 -24.23 7.27
N PHE A 279 19.52 -24.45 7.25
CA PHE A 279 18.92 -25.76 7.09
C PHE A 279 17.63 -25.69 6.27
N LEU A 280 17.34 -26.78 5.58
CA LEU A 280 16.12 -26.96 4.79
C LEU A 280 15.53 -28.33 5.11
N GLU A 281 14.18 -28.41 5.10
CA GLU A 281 13.44 -29.66 5.16
C GLU A 281 13.73 -30.48 6.46
N LYS A 282 14.16 -29.79 7.50
CA LYS A 282 14.26 -30.34 8.85
C LYS A 282 13.03 -29.93 9.61
N SER A 283 12.54 -30.81 10.46
CA SER A 283 11.37 -30.56 11.28
C SER A 283 11.81 -30.41 12.73
N TYR A 284 12.02 -29.19 13.16
CA TYR A 284 12.26 -28.89 14.57
C TYR A 284 10.95 -28.48 15.21
N LYS A 285 10.53 -29.28 16.18
CA LYS A 285 9.32 -29.03 16.94
C LYS A 285 9.65 -28.16 18.16
N PHE A 286 8.97 -27.03 18.26
CA PHE A 286 9.02 -26.17 19.43
C PHE A 286 7.62 -25.74 19.80
N LEU A 287 7.10 -26.27 20.92
CA LEU A 287 5.68 -26.10 21.31
C LEU A 287 4.74 -26.51 20.16
N ASN A 288 3.89 -25.59 19.73
CA ASN A 288 2.96 -25.76 18.61
C ASN A 288 3.52 -25.30 17.25
N LEU A 289 4.83 -25.00 17.20
CA LEU A 289 5.51 -24.56 15.99
C LEU A 289 6.34 -25.70 15.43
N LEU A 290 6.27 -25.88 14.11
CA LEU A 290 7.13 -26.76 13.34
C LEU A 290 8.03 -25.89 12.46
N ILE A 291 9.28 -25.72 12.85
CA ILE A 291 10.28 -24.97 12.09
C ILE A 291 10.86 -25.89 11.03
N GLN A 292 10.74 -25.51 9.77
CA GLN A 292 11.13 -26.32 8.63
C GLN A 292 12.37 -25.80 7.90
N ASN A 293 12.50 -24.48 7.81
CA ASN A 293 13.58 -23.84 7.09
C ASN A 293 14.13 -22.65 7.87
N LEU A 294 15.44 -22.49 7.87
CA LEU A 294 16.14 -21.31 8.32
C LEU A 294 17.11 -20.89 7.22
N SER A 295 17.05 -19.63 6.81
CA SER A 295 17.94 -19.08 5.80
C SER A 295 18.53 -17.75 6.22
N PHE A 296 19.78 -17.54 5.83
CA PHE A 296 20.46 -16.25 5.87
C PHE A 296 20.53 -15.71 4.44
N ASN A 297 20.03 -14.49 4.26
CA ASN A 297 19.89 -13.89 2.95
C ASN A 297 20.68 -12.57 2.90
N TYR A 298 21.39 -12.37 1.80
CA TYR A 298 22.00 -11.09 1.48
C TYR A 298 21.19 -10.39 0.40
N ILE A 299 20.86 -9.13 0.62
CA ILE A 299 19.94 -8.35 -0.21
C ILE A 299 20.69 -7.14 -0.75
N LEU A 300 20.65 -6.96 -2.07
CA LEU A 300 21.11 -5.79 -2.79
C LEU A 300 19.94 -5.19 -3.54
N GLN A 301 19.75 -3.89 -3.41
CA GLN A 301 18.66 -3.17 -4.06
C GLN A 301 19.19 -1.94 -4.78
N ALA A 302 18.56 -1.62 -5.90
CA ALA A 302 18.77 -0.40 -6.65
C ALA A 302 17.40 0.18 -7.02
N GLY A 303 17.27 1.49 -6.97
CA GLY A 303 16.03 2.19 -7.31
C GLY A 303 16.32 3.51 -8.01
N VAL A 304 15.44 3.89 -8.91
CA VAL A 304 15.44 5.19 -9.57
C VAL A 304 13.99 5.62 -9.78
N ALA A 305 13.70 6.86 -9.42
CA ALA A 305 12.44 7.53 -9.76
C ALA A 305 12.72 8.56 -10.87
N ASP A 306 11.70 8.82 -11.69
CA ASP A 306 11.75 9.78 -12.85
C ASP A 306 13.00 9.57 -13.72
N MET A 307 13.07 8.37 -14.33
CA MET A 307 14.27 7.84 -14.98
C MET A 307 14.94 8.82 -15.94
N CYS A 308 14.18 9.57 -16.75
CA CYS A 308 14.72 10.65 -17.55
C CYS A 308 13.61 11.64 -17.95
N ASN A 309 13.75 12.88 -17.54
CA ASN A 309 12.94 14.02 -17.93
C ASN A 309 13.80 15.02 -18.74
N ASN A 310 13.17 16.08 -19.27
CA ASN A 310 13.87 17.15 -20.00
C ASN A 310 14.95 17.84 -19.15
N ASP A 311 14.85 17.75 -17.81
CA ASP A 311 15.76 18.36 -16.84
C ASP A 311 16.90 17.43 -16.38
N GLY A 312 16.93 16.18 -16.87
CA GLY A 312 17.96 15.19 -16.53
C GLY A 312 17.39 13.82 -16.18
N CYS A 313 18.27 12.90 -15.80
CA CYS A 313 17.89 11.57 -15.31
C CYS A 313 17.95 11.55 -13.79
N GLY A 314 16.98 10.89 -13.15
CA GLY A 314 16.98 10.66 -11.72
C GLY A 314 18.22 9.87 -11.25
N ASP A 315 18.70 10.16 -10.07
CA ASP A 315 19.84 9.46 -9.49
C ASP A 315 19.47 8.03 -9.11
N THR A 316 20.34 7.09 -9.46
CA THR A 316 20.17 5.69 -9.03
C THR A 316 20.63 5.54 -7.59
N ILE A 317 19.72 5.10 -6.74
CA ILE A 317 19.94 4.94 -5.32
C ILE A 317 20.10 3.45 -5.00
N TYR A 318 21.00 3.13 -4.08
CA TYR A 318 21.32 1.75 -3.72
C TYR A 318 21.15 1.51 -2.22
N SER A 319 20.73 0.30 -1.88
CA SER A 319 20.78 -0.19 -0.50
C SER A 319 21.25 -1.62 -0.44
N ASN A 320 21.80 -2.01 0.70
CA ASN A 320 22.12 -3.40 0.99
C ASN A 320 21.61 -3.79 2.38
N GLY A 321 21.43 -5.10 2.56
CA GLY A 321 20.95 -5.61 3.84
C GLY A 321 21.14 -7.10 3.98
N PHE A 322 20.84 -7.53 5.20
CA PHE A 322 20.83 -8.93 5.59
C PHE A 322 19.47 -9.31 6.17
N GLU A 323 19.01 -10.48 5.86
CA GLU A 323 17.78 -11.06 6.40
C GLU A 323 18.08 -12.42 7.01
N LEU A 324 17.61 -12.63 8.24
CA LEU A 324 17.48 -13.97 8.83
C LEU A 324 16.00 -14.37 8.78
N ARG A 325 15.70 -15.46 8.08
CA ARG A 325 14.33 -15.87 7.82
C ARG A 325 14.07 -17.30 8.26
N VAL A 326 13.02 -17.46 9.06
CA VAL A 326 12.48 -18.74 9.53
C VAL A 326 11.15 -18.99 8.85
N ASN A 327 10.96 -20.19 8.28
CA ASN A 327 9.67 -20.63 7.76
C ASN A 327 9.27 -21.93 8.43
N GLY A 328 7.97 -22.09 8.64
CA GLY A 328 7.43 -23.27 9.29
C GLY A 328 5.91 -23.32 9.25
N SER A 329 5.33 -24.15 10.11
CA SER A 329 3.88 -24.19 10.32
C SER A 329 3.56 -24.12 11.81
N SER A 330 2.52 -23.35 12.15
CA SER A 330 1.95 -23.28 13.49
C SER A 330 0.79 -24.27 13.60
N PHE A 331 0.58 -24.84 14.79
CA PHE A 331 -0.40 -25.89 15.01
C PHE A 331 -0.36 -26.99 13.94
N TYR A 332 0.84 -27.21 13.36
CA TYR A 332 1.14 -28.16 12.29
C TYR A 332 0.41 -27.97 10.95
N SER A 333 -0.45 -26.95 10.84
CA SER A 333 -1.30 -26.71 9.66
C SER A 333 -1.14 -25.33 9.04
N PHE A 334 -0.92 -24.29 9.86
CA PHE A 334 -0.87 -22.91 9.37
C PHE A 334 0.55 -22.51 9.02
N PRO A 335 0.85 -22.20 7.74
CA PRO A 335 2.17 -21.76 7.34
C PRO A 335 2.50 -20.40 7.96
N PHE A 336 3.73 -20.23 8.44
CA PHE A 336 4.24 -18.96 8.90
C PHE A 336 5.64 -18.67 8.35
N ALA A 337 5.96 -17.40 8.21
CA ALA A 337 7.29 -16.91 7.94
C ALA A 337 7.59 -15.76 8.88
N LEU A 338 8.74 -15.82 9.56
CA LEU A 338 9.25 -14.76 10.40
C LEU A 338 10.61 -14.33 9.84
N SER A 339 10.80 -13.03 9.62
CA SER A 339 12.09 -12.49 9.18
C SER A 339 12.53 -11.31 10.05
N TYR A 340 13.84 -11.25 10.27
CA TYR A 340 14.51 -10.10 10.84
C TYR A 340 15.48 -9.54 9.79
N GLU A 341 15.37 -8.25 9.49
CA GLU A 341 16.11 -7.60 8.43
C GLU A 341 16.81 -6.34 8.92
N ILE A 342 18.02 -6.12 8.44
CA ILE A 342 18.79 -4.89 8.66
C ILE A 342 19.23 -4.38 7.30
N HIS A 343 18.90 -3.14 7.00
CA HIS A 343 19.24 -2.46 5.74
C HIS A 343 19.88 -1.11 6.00
N ARG A 344 20.74 -0.71 5.08
CA ARG A 344 21.32 0.64 5.06
C ARG A 344 21.45 1.18 3.64
N PRO A 345 21.33 2.50 3.43
CA PRO A 345 21.76 3.16 2.21
C PRO A 345 23.22 2.86 1.90
N LEU A 346 23.59 2.75 0.62
CA LEU A 346 24.98 2.51 0.21
C LEU A 346 25.70 3.81 -0.15
N PHE A 347 24.97 4.79 -0.68
CA PHE A 347 25.48 6.10 -1.05
C PHE A 347 24.41 7.13 -0.68
N ASP A 348 24.80 8.15 0.03
CA ASP A 348 23.99 9.32 0.38
C ASP A 348 24.19 10.45 -0.64
#